data_64f7843fbf32fab420bbad122e24eee2
#
_entry.id   64f7843fbf32fab420bbad122e24eee2
#
_cell.length_a   1.000
_cell.length_b   1.000
_cell.length_c   1.000
_cell.angle_alpha   90.00
_cell.angle_beta   90.00
_cell.angle_gamma   90.00
#
_symmetry.space_group_name_H-M   'P 1'
#
loop_
_entity.id
_entity.type
_entity.pdbx_description
1 polymer ?
#
loop_
_entity_poly.entity_id
_entity_poly.type
_entity_poly.pdbx_seq_one_letter_code
_entity_poly.pdbx_strand_id
1 'polypeptide(L)'
;MKQLLFFFLLLLSFSHAKYMDNHSCNECHEKIYEEFQSSAHSHSYFTNTLHQQIADVVSKEKYSCATCHMPMADNIDELLSGEARPNKSNKTHTDGVSCFFCHTIAYVKRAHKFNINTKAKQAKGYKPTLYGRLAKPDDSDKHSSVSNPVYAKKVCMGCHSHKINDNNTTVFRAMDKKQDSVSCINCHMPEVSGGAEKMDKRARGQHASHKFLGIHDVEFRKTGMDINITVEDKKLNVMLKNKMAHPLIVQPARAKFLKIEISRTEKVIWKNYEKEPNEDKQGYFAYSYTQDKKEVIIPAHATANIVNNVEAESSKVLSYDTPSLQKGDSIRVGLYVQLAKSDCAKVIELDDSDLTKPQLMKEVVFIQD
;
A
#
# COMPACT_ATOMS: atom_id res chain seq x y z
N MET A 1 2.72 47.77 -55.47
CA MET A 1 3.32 47.62 -54.12
C MET A 1 2.58 46.47 -53.41
N LYS A 2 3.22 45.29 -53.33
CA LYS A 2 2.66 44.10 -52.66
C LYS A 2 3.22 44.06 -51.24
N GLN A 3 2.39 44.23 -50.27
CA GLN A 3 2.74 44.07 -48.87
C GLN A 3 2.82 42.57 -48.56
N LEU A 4 4.02 42.09 -48.22
CA LEU A 4 4.27 40.75 -47.68
C LEU A 4 3.91 40.81 -46.16
N LEU A 5 2.81 40.17 -45.78
CA LEU A 5 2.52 39.89 -44.39
C LEU A 5 3.36 38.68 -43.96
N PHE A 6 4.39 38.92 -43.14
CA PHE A 6 5.12 37.88 -42.46
C PHE A 6 4.31 37.41 -41.25
N PHE A 7 3.66 36.27 -41.36
CA PHE A 7 3.05 35.56 -40.24
C PHE A 7 4.16 34.89 -39.44
N PHE A 8 4.57 35.51 -38.33
CA PHE A 8 5.47 34.90 -37.35
C PHE A 8 4.61 33.95 -36.53
N LEU A 9 4.60 32.66 -36.93
CA LEU A 9 4.09 31.57 -36.09
C LEU A 9 5.06 31.41 -34.90
N LEU A 10 4.73 32.04 -33.78
CA LEU A 10 5.33 31.69 -32.48
C LEU A 10 4.91 30.28 -32.15
N LEU A 11 5.76 29.32 -32.50
CA LEU A 11 5.74 27.98 -31.91
C LEU A 11 6.09 28.14 -30.43
N LEU A 12 5.04 28.30 -29.59
CA LEU A 12 5.12 28.10 -28.18
C LEU A 12 5.40 26.60 -27.98
N SER A 13 6.67 26.21 -28.07
CA SER A 13 7.13 24.95 -27.51
C SER A 13 6.87 25.01 -26.02
N PHE A 14 5.75 24.46 -25.58
CA PHE A 14 5.58 24.08 -24.19
C PHE A 14 6.65 23.05 -23.89
N SER A 15 7.80 23.48 -23.36
CA SER A 15 8.80 22.59 -22.82
C SER A 15 8.19 21.92 -21.60
N HIS A 16 7.48 20.82 -21.83
CA HIS A 16 7.17 19.87 -20.77
C HIS A 16 8.52 19.42 -20.24
N ALA A 17 8.70 19.60 -18.95
CA ALA A 17 9.89 19.09 -18.30
C ALA A 17 10.01 17.59 -18.61
N LYS A 18 11.15 17.20 -19.17
CA LYS A 18 11.36 15.84 -19.65
C LYS A 18 11.24 14.87 -18.48
N TYR A 19 10.30 13.93 -18.59
CA TYR A 19 10.18 12.81 -17.68
C TYR A 19 11.50 12.04 -17.62
N MET A 20 11.97 11.75 -16.41
CA MET A 20 13.13 10.87 -16.20
C MET A 20 12.59 9.49 -15.79
N ASP A 21 12.79 8.51 -16.63
CA ASP A 21 12.41 7.14 -16.34
C ASP A 21 13.28 6.53 -15.23
N ASN A 22 12.81 5.46 -14.63
CA ASN A 22 13.50 4.80 -13.52
C ASN A 22 14.91 4.33 -13.93
N HIS A 23 15.09 3.90 -15.18
CA HIS A 23 16.39 3.44 -15.66
C HIS A 23 17.42 4.57 -15.74
N SER A 24 17.00 5.79 -16.10
CA SER A 24 17.86 6.97 -16.08
C SER A 24 18.38 7.29 -14.67
N CYS A 25 17.62 6.95 -13.62
CA CYS A 25 18.07 7.10 -12.24
C CYS A 25 19.11 6.04 -11.86
N ASN A 26 18.98 4.82 -12.41
CA ASN A 26 19.89 3.71 -12.15
C ASN A 26 21.36 4.01 -12.53
N GLU A 27 21.59 4.87 -13.51
CA GLU A 27 22.95 5.25 -13.94
C GLU A 27 23.83 5.73 -12.77
N CYS A 28 23.22 6.37 -11.75
CA CYS A 28 23.92 6.91 -10.58
C CYS A 28 23.42 6.31 -9.27
N HIS A 29 22.16 5.86 -9.20
CA HIS A 29 21.47 5.38 -8.01
C HIS A 29 21.22 3.86 -8.04
N GLU A 30 22.25 3.08 -8.38
CA GLU A 30 22.16 1.63 -8.62
C GLU A 30 21.52 0.88 -7.44
N LYS A 31 22.04 1.09 -6.23
CA LYS A 31 21.55 0.40 -5.03
C LYS A 31 20.11 0.76 -4.69
N ILE A 32 19.76 2.04 -4.77
CA ILE A 32 18.40 2.54 -4.56
C ILE A 32 17.44 1.97 -5.63
N TYR A 33 17.91 1.91 -6.87
CA TYR A 33 17.15 1.34 -7.98
C TYR A 33 16.85 -0.14 -7.77
N GLU A 34 17.84 -0.94 -7.37
CA GLU A 34 17.65 -2.37 -7.05
C GLU A 34 16.64 -2.58 -5.92
N GLU A 35 16.74 -1.81 -4.83
CA GLU A 35 15.78 -1.83 -3.75
C GLU A 35 14.37 -1.46 -4.23
N PHE A 36 14.25 -0.40 -5.02
CA PHE A 36 12.98 0.03 -5.60
C PHE A 36 12.40 -1.03 -6.53
N GLN A 37 13.19 -1.67 -7.39
CA GLN A 37 12.74 -2.72 -8.29
C GLN A 37 12.16 -3.93 -7.56
N SER A 38 12.61 -4.22 -6.35
CA SER A 38 12.02 -5.28 -5.51
C SER A 38 10.70 -4.88 -4.85
N SER A 39 10.28 -3.63 -4.96
CA SER A 39 9.13 -3.09 -4.24
C SER A 39 7.81 -3.20 -5.01
N ALA A 40 6.69 -3.20 -4.29
CA ALA A 40 5.36 -3.14 -4.90
C ALA A 40 5.10 -1.82 -5.65
N HIS A 41 5.87 -0.75 -5.42
CA HIS A 41 5.73 0.50 -6.14
C HIS A 41 6.24 0.42 -7.58
N SER A 42 7.34 -0.30 -7.83
CA SER A 42 7.82 -0.58 -9.19
C SER A 42 6.86 -1.48 -9.96
N HIS A 43 6.12 -2.32 -9.23
CA HIS A 43 5.16 -3.30 -9.74
C HIS A 43 3.71 -2.85 -9.51
N SER A 44 3.43 -1.56 -9.59
CA SER A 44 2.13 -1.02 -9.15
C SER A 44 0.94 -1.40 -10.03
N TYR A 45 1.17 -1.83 -11.27
CA TYR A 45 0.09 -2.19 -12.19
C TYR A 45 0.38 -3.46 -13.01
N PHE A 46 1.19 -3.40 -14.06
CA PHE A 46 1.32 -4.47 -15.06
C PHE A 46 1.84 -5.81 -14.54
N THR A 47 2.59 -5.80 -13.47
CA THR A 47 3.14 -6.98 -12.80
C THR A 47 2.45 -7.27 -11.47
N ASN A 48 1.38 -6.53 -11.15
CA ASN A 48 0.51 -6.77 -10.00
C ASN A 48 -0.83 -7.29 -10.49
N THR A 49 -0.93 -8.60 -10.62
CA THR A 49 -2.11 -9.29 -11.15
C THR A 49 -3.39 -8.89 -10.42
N LEU A 50 -3.35 -8.77 -9.09
CA LEU A 50 -4.52 -8.37 -8.29
C LEU A 50 -5.02 -6.97 -8.68
N HIS A 51 -4.13 -5.97 -8.70
CA HIS A 51 -4.52 -4.60 -9.03
C HIS A 51 -4.95 -4.45 -10.48
N GLN A 52 -4.29 -5.15 -11.40
CA GLN A 52 -4.65 -5.14 -12.80
C GLN A 52 -6.07 -5.70 -13.01
N GLN A 53 -6.37 -6.88 -12.47
CA GLN A 53 -7.68 -7.50 -12.61
C GLN A 53 -8.78 -6.70 -11.91
N ILE A 54 -8.54 -6.16 -10.71
CA ILE A 54 -9.50 -5.25 -10.06
C ILE A 54 -9.77 -4.03 -10.96
N ALA A 55 -8.72 -3.40 -11.47
CA ALA A 55 -8.84 -2.22 -12.32
C ALA A 55 -9.59 -2.53 -13.62
N ASP A 56 -9.32 -3.68 -14.25
CA ASP A 56 -9.99 -4.11 -15.48
C ASP A 56 -11.49 -4.36 -15.26
N VAL A 57 -11.90 -4.87 -14.08
CA VAL A 57 -13.31 -5.08 -13.74
C VAL A 57 -14.03 -3.77 -13.43
N VAL A 58 -13.39 -2.84 -12.64
CA VAL A 58 -14.06 -1.62 -12.17
C VAL A 58 -13.88 -0.40 -13.06
N SER A 59 -12.88 -0.40 -13.93
CA SER A 59 -12.49 0.74 -14.77
C SER A 59 -12.70 0.50 -16.25
N LYS A 60 -13.80 -0.16 -16.62
CA LYS A 60 -14.12 -0.47 -18.03
C LYS A 60 -14.20 0.77 -18.91
N GLU A 61 -14.73 1.87 -18.37
CA GLU A 61 -14.94 3.12 -19.08
C GLU A 61 -13.85 4.16 -18.79
N LYS A 62 -13.42 4.27 -17.53
CA LYS A 62 -12.45 5.27 -17.05
C LYS A 62 -11.39 4.59 -16.21
N TYR A 63 -10.14 4.97 -16.42
CA TYR A 63 -9.01 4.34 -15.75
C TYR A 63 -8.51 5.17 -14.56
N SER A 64 -9.39 5.49 -13.61
CA SER A 64 -9.10 6.33 -12.44
C SER A 64 -7.98 5.79 -11.54
N CYS A 65 -7.69 4.49 -11.62
CA CYS A 65 -6.57 3.84 -10.92
C CYS A 65 -5.20 4.40 -11.36
N ALA A 66 -5.10 4.95 -12.58
CA ALA A 66 -3.87 5.55 -13.11
C ALA A 66 -3.33 6.67 -12.22
N THR A 67 -4.20 7.44 -11.57
CA THR A 67 -3.80 8.55 -10.66
C THR A 67 -2.79 8.11 -9.58
N CYS A 68 -2.89 6.86 -9.10
CA CYS A 68 -2.00 6.33 -8.08
C CYS A 68 -1.03 5.28 -8.62
N HIS A 69 -1.42 4.50 -9.63
CA HIS A 69 -0.67 3.36 -10.13
C HIS A 69 0.22 3.65 -11.35
N MET A 70 -0.10 4.72 -12.10
CA MET A 70 0.67 5.25 -13.23
C MET A 70 0.69 6.78 -13.21
N PRO A 71 1.11 7.40 -12.08
CA PRO A 71 0.89 8.83 -11.85
C PRO A 71 1.71 9.74 -12.78
N MET A 72 2.63 9.18 -13.54
CA MET A 72 3.46 9.87 -14.53
C MET A 72 3.09 9.52 -15.98
N ALA A 73 1.97 8.82 -16.18
CA ALA A 73 1.50 8.55 -17.54
C ALA A 73 1.43 9.86 -18.33
N ASP A 74 2.05 9.88 -19.51
CA ASP A 74 2.12 11.06 -20.37
C ASP A 74 0.75 11.43 -20.96
N ASN A 75 -0.15 10.46 -21.01
CA ASN A 75 -1.54 10.58 -21.42
C ASN A 75 -2.52 10.31 -20.27
N ILE A 76 -2.22 10.81 -19.06
CA ILE A 76 -3.05 10.55 -17.86
C ILE A 76 -4.49 11.01 -18.05
N ASP A 77 -4.70 12.12 -18.73
CA ASP A 77 -6.04 12.69 -18.94
C ASP A 77 -6.90 11.78 -19.83
N GLU A 78 -6.30 11.18 -20.87
CA GLU A 78 -6.98 10.21 -21.75
C GLU A 78 -7.26 8.88 -21.02
N LEU A 79 -6.38 8.46 -20.11
CA LEU A 79 -6.66 7.31 -19.23
C LEU A 79 -7.85 7.61 -18.32
N LEU A 80 -7.88 8.79 -17.70
CA LEU A 80 -8.93 9.21 -16.78
C LEU A 80 -10.26 9.46 -17.47
N SER A 81 -10.29 9.91 -18.72
CA SER A 81 -11.50 10.06 -19.53
C SER A 81 -11.99 8.75 -20.14
N GLY A 82 -11.11 7.74 -20.25
CA GLY A 82 -11.39 6.46 -20.92
C GLY A 82 -11.08 6.43 -22.41
N GLU A 83 -10.51 7.51 -22.93
CA GLU A 83 -10.08 7.62 -24.34
C GLU A 83 -8.85 6.73 -24.64
N ALA A 84 -8.06 6.43 -23.59
CA ALA A 84 -6.92 5.53 -23.68
C ALA A 84 -6.99 4.41 -22.64
N ARG A 85 -6.16 3.39 -22.86
CA ARG A 85 -5.96 2.26 -21.94
C ARG A 85 -4.48 2.12 -21.57
N PRO A 86 -4.16 1.49 -20.41
CA PRO A 86 -2.78 1.19 -20.05
C PRO A 86 -2.08 0.39 -21.15
N ASN A 87 -0.84 0.76 -21.45
CA ASN A 87 -0.06 0.17 -22.54
C ASN A 87 1.33 -0.25 -22.03
N LYS A 88 1.65 -1.54 -22.13
CA LYS A 88 2.95 -2.11 -21.75
C LYS A 88 4.14 -1.58 -22.54
N SER A 89 3.91 -1.03 -23.73
CA SER A 89 4.97 -0.41 -24.55
C SER A 89 5.26 1.03 -24.15
N ASN A 90 4.43 1.64 -23.29
CA ASN A 90 4.65 3.00 -22.82
C ASN A 90 5.40 2.97 -21.47
N LYS A 91 6.63 3.51 -21.47
CA LYS A 91 7.47 3.54 -20.26
C LYS A 91 6.86 4.34 -19.12
N THR A 92 6.13 5.42 -19.41
CA THR A 92 5.47 6.21 -18.38
C THR A 92 4.35 5.44 -17.69
N HIS A 93 3.81 4.39 -18.32
CA HIS A 93 2.85 3.46 -17.74
C HIS A 93 3.54 2.33 -16.96
N THR A 94 4.67 1.82 -17.47
CA THR A 94 5.34 0.65 -16.89
C THR A 94 6.28 0.98 -15.73
N ASP A 95 6.72 2.22 -15.61
CA ASP A 95 7.56 2.67 -14.49
C ASP A 95 6.84 2.70 -13.13
N GLY A 96 5.52 2.52 -13.15
CA GLY A 96 4.70 2.44 -11.95
C GLY A 96 4.70 3.74 -11.14
N VAL A 97 4.82 3.62 -9.81
CA VAL A 97 5.01 4.78 -8.91
C VAL A 97 6.49 5.15 -8.91
N SER A 98 6.93 5.82 -9.97
CA SER A 98 8.33 6.01 -10.33
C SER A 98 9.15 6.85 -9.34
N CYS A 99 10.48 6.72 -9.44
CA CYS A 99 11.42 7.58 -8.71
C CYS A 99 11.11 9.05 -8.95
N PHE A 100 10.93 9.42 -10.21
CA PHE A 100 10.65 10.80 -10.61
C PHE A 100 9.34 11.33 -10.03
N PHE A 101 8.29 10.52 -10.02
CA PHE A 101 7.03 10.89 -9.38
C PHE A 101 7.22 11.23 -7.91
N CYS A 102 7.78 10.30 -7.15
CA CYS A 102 7.97 10.50 -5.71
C CYS A 102 8.86 11.72 -5.44
N HIS A 103 10.00 11.83 -6.13
CA HIS A 103 10.97 12.88 -5.88
C HIS A 103 10.63 14.25 -6.49
N THR A 104 9.52 14.40 -7.21
CA THR A 104 9.00 15.70 -7.65
C THR A 104 7.81 16.20 -6.85
N ILE A 105 7.39 15.52 -5.79
CA ILE A 105 6.31 15.98 -4.92
C ILE A 105 6.80 17.15 -4.08
N ALA A 106 6.27 18.34 -4.34
CA ALA A 106 6.61 19.54 -3.56
C ALA A 106 5.81 19.61 -2.25
N TYR A 107 4.55 19.23 -2.27
CA TYR A 107 3.67 19.14 -1.10
C TYR A 107 2.48 18.21 -1.38
N VAL A 108 1.78 17.81 -0.32
CA VAL A 108 0.55 17.02 -0.39
C VAL A 108 -0.62 17.90 0.01
N LYS A 109 -1.60 18.06 -0.89
CA LYS A 109 -2.81 18.85 -0.66
C LYS A 109 -3.93 17.92 -0.20
N ARG A 110 -4.58 18.26 0.91
CA ARG A 110 -5.81 17.59 1.35
C ARG A 110 -7.01 18.11 0.55
N ALA A 111 -7.83 17.22 0.08
CA ALA A 111 -9.13 17.49 -0.51
C ALA A 111 -10.22 16.71 0.24
N HIS A 112 -11.50 17.01 0.01
CA HIS A 112 -12.61 16.36 0.73
C HIS A 112 -12.58 14.83 0.61
N LYS A 113 -12.29 14.33 -0.58
CA LYS A 113 -12.35 12.89 -0.89
C LYS A 113 -11.00 12.18 -0.80
N PHE A 114 -9.90 12.87 -1.06
CA PHE A 114 -8.55 12.31 -1.05
C PHE A 114 -7.49 13.40 -1.00
N ASN A 115 -6.27 13.03 -0.65
CA ASN A 115 -5.11 13.91 -0.79
C ASN A 115 -4.65 13.94 -2.24
N ILE A 116 -4.25 15.13 -2.68
CA ILE A 116 -3.71 15.35 -4.02
C ILE A 116 -2.22 15.68 -3.88
N ASN A 117 -1.39 14.94 -4.59
CA ASN A 117 0.02 15.26 -4.71
C ASN A 117 0.19 16.42 -5.69
N THR A 118 0.91 17.44 -5.28
CA THR A 118 1.32 18.53 -6.17
C THR A 118 2.81 18.40 -6.45
N LYS A 119 3.14 18.22 -7.72
CA LYS A 119 4.52 18.09 -8.17
C LYS A 119 5.22 19.45 -8.15
N ALA A 120 6.54 19.43 -8.04
CA ALA A 120 7.37 20.61 -8.13
C ALA A 120 7.19 21.29 -9.49
N LYS A 121 7.11 22.62 -9.50
CA LYS A 121 7.34 23.37 -10.73
C LYS A 121 8.81 23.16 -11.10
N GLN A 122 9.02 22.71 -12.31
CA GLN A 122 10.38 22.59 -12.81
C GLN A 122 10.97 23.98 -13.02
N ALA A 123 12.20 24.19 -12.58
CA ALA A 123 12.90 25.44 -12.82
C ALA A 123 13.01 25.71 -14.31
N LYS A 124 12.91 26.97 -14.72
CA LYS A 124 13.26 27.38 -16.08
C LYS A 124 14.71 26.97 -16.33
N GLY A 125 14.90 25.98 -17.20
CA GLY A 125 16.20 25.41 -17.49
C GLY A 125 16.12 23.90 -17.62
N TYR A 126 17.19 23.27 -17.83
CA TYR A 126 17.27 21.94 -18.42
C TYR A 126 17.27 20.78 -17.40
N LYS A 127 17.25 21.04 -16.10
CA LYS A 127 17.27 19.98 -15.08
C LYS A 127 16.13 20.11 -14.05
N PRO A 128 15.48 19.00 -13.66
CA PRO A 128 14.41 19.03 -12.67
C PRO A 128 14.95 19.30 -11.27
N THR A 129 14.07 19.81 -10.40
CA THR A 129 14.29 19.84 -8.96
C THR A 129 13.72 18.59 -8.34
N LEU A 130 14.54 17.79 -7.67
CA LEU A 130 14.16 16.62 -6.91
C LEU A 130 14.19 16.91 -5.42
N TYR A 131 13.19 16.42 -4.73
CA TYR A 131 13.01 16.61 -3.29
C TYR A 131 13.31 15.33 -2.51
N GLY A 132 13.80 15.49 -1.30
CA GLY A 132 14.05 14.40 -0.38
C GLY A 132 14.12 14.90 1.06
N ARG A 133 14.46 14.01 1.99
CA ARG A 133 14.59 14.34 3.42
C ARG A 133 16.00 14.73 3.87
N LEU A 134 17.00 14.55 3.04
CA LEU A 134 18.38 14.88 3.39
C LEU A 134 18.52 16.39 3.67
N ALA A 135 19.07 16.74 4.83
CA ALA A 135 19.22 18.14 5.23
C ALA A 135 20.16 18.93 4.30
N LYS A 136 21.15 18.26 3.74
CA LYS A 136 22.14 18.84 2.81
C LYS A 136 22.31 17.89 1.63
N PRO A 137 21.37 17.86 0.67
CA PRO A 137 21.50 17.03 -0.51
C PRO A 137 22.57 17.60 -1.45
N ASP A 138 23.14 16.74 -2.27
CA ASP A 138 24.10 17.13 -3.30
C ASP A 138 23.40 17.35 -4.63
N ASP A 139 23.78 18.40 -5.36
CA ASP A 139 23.33 18.66 -6.72
C ASP A 139 24.17 17.84 -7.71
N SER A 140 23.55 17.46 -8.83
CA SER A 140 24.20 16.81 -9.95
C SER A 140 23.95 17.58 -11.27
N ASP A 141 24.58 17.13 -12.34
CA ASP A 141 24.31 17.66 -13.67
C ASP A 141 22.92 17.29 -14.19
N LYS A 142 22.35 16.21 -13.67
CA LYS A 142 21.04 15.68 -14.08
C LYS A 142 19.86 16.35 -13.37
N HIS A 143 20.04 16.75 -12.09
CA HIS A 143 18.98 17.36 -11.28
C HIS A 143 19.55 18.26 -10.17
N SER A 144 18.75 19.23 -9.76
CA SER A 144 18.96 19.96 -8.49
C SER A 144 18.28 19.21 -7.37
N SER A 145 18.88 19.23 -6.17
CA SER A 145 18.39 18.49 -5.01
C SER A 145 18.01 19.43 -3.87
N VAL A 146 16.81 19.28 -3.32
CA VAL A 146 16.29 20.16 -2.27
C VAL A 146 15.73 19.34 -1.12
N SER A 147 16.10 19.71 0.11
CA SER A 147 15.47 19.18 1.31
C SER A 147 14.04 19.68 1.44
N ASN A 148 13.09 18.75 1.65
CA ASN A 148 11.69 19.10 1.81
C ASN A 148 11.07 18.34 3.00
N PRO A 149 10.55 19.08 4.02
CA PRO A 149 9.96 18.47 5.23
C PRO A 149 8.77 17.51 4.95
N VAL A 150 8.13 17.63 3.80
CA VAL A 150 7.05 16.70 3.39
C VAL A 150 7.52 15.24 3.38
N TYR A 151 8.81 15.01 3.06
CA TYR A 151 9.40 13.65 3.02
C TYR A 151 9.67 13.07 4.41
N ALA A 152 9.60 13.85 5.46
CA ALA A 152 9.67 13.31 6.82
C ALA A 152 8.36 12.63 7.27
N LYS A 153 7.19 13.08 6.76
CA LYS A 153 5.89 12.65 7.32
C LYS A 153 4.77 12.41 6.29
N LYS A 154 4.68 13.19 5.21
CA LYS A 154 3.44 13.32 4.44
C LYS A 154 3.52 12.89 2.98
N VAL A 155 4.67 12.58 2.43
CA VAL A 155 4.85 12.28 1.00
C VAL A 155 3.97 11.11 0.53
N CYS A 156 3.75 10.11 1.38
CA CYS A 156 2.93 8.93 1.07
C CYS A 156 1.42 9.23 1.06
N MET A 157 1.01 10.32 1.71
CA MET A 157 -0.39 10.61 2.03
C MET A 157 -1.25 10.98 0.82
N GLY A 158 -0.64 11.33 -0.30
CA GLY A 158 -1.39 11.58 -1.52
C GLY A 158 -2.14 10.34 -2.03
N CYS A 159 -1.50 9.18 -1.91
CA CYS A 159 -2.06 7.90 -2.33
C CYS A 159 -2.58 7.06 -1.15
N HIS A 160 -1.88 7.08 0.00
CA HIS A 160 -2.12 6.15 1.11
C HIS A 160 -2.92 6.71 2.29
N SER A 161 -3.58 7.86 2.20
CA SER A 161 -4.31 8.41 3.34
C SER A 161 -5.70 7.79 3.56
N HIS A 162 -6.65 8.27 2.81
CA HIS A 162 -8.06 7.94 2.89
C HIS A 162 -8.68 8.09 1.51
N LYS A 163 -9.36 7.07 1.06
CA LYS A 163 -10.06 7.05 -0.22
C LYS A 163 -11.51 6.71 -0.01
N ILE A 164 -12.36 7.45 -0.69
CA ILE A 164 -13.79 7.19 -0.76
C ILE A 164 -14.22 7.10 -2.22
N ASN A 165 -15.27 6.33 -2.49
CA ASN A 165 -15.90 6.28 -3.79
C ASN A 165 -16.85 7.48 -4.02
N ASP A 166 -17.52 7.53 -5.15
CA ASP A 166 -18.45 8.62 -5.49
C ASP A 166 -19.68 8.69 -4.58
N ASN A 167 -20.03 7.62 -3.89
CA ASN A 167 -21.09 7.56 -2.89
C ASN A 167 -20.62 7.92 -1.47
N ASN A 168 -19.43 8.51 -1.31
CA ASN A 168 -18.78 8.83 -0.02
C ASN A 168 -18.50 7.61 0.88
N THR A 169 -18.53 6.41 0.35
CA THR A 169 -18.20 5.20 1.13
C THR A 169 -16.69 5.02 1.18
N THR A 170 -16.15 4.75 2.38
CA THR A 170 -14.72 4.52 2.58
C THR A 170 -14.29 3.23 1.87
N VAL A 171 -13.32 3.36 0.97
CA VAL A 171 -12.71 2.26 0.23
C VAL A 171 -11.37 1.86 0.83
N PHE A 172 -10.61 2.84 1.28
CA PHE A 172 -9.28 2.65 1.85
C PHE A 172 -9.05 3.65 2.98
N ARG A 173 -8.51 3.17 4.12
CA ARG A 173 -8.17 4.02 5.26
C ARG A 173 -6.88 3.54 5.92
N ALA A 174 -5.76 4.20 5.64
CA ALA A 174 -4.49 3.94 6.32
C ALA A 174 -4.28 4.84 7.54
N MET A 175 -4.96 5.98 7.64
CA MET A 175 -4.76 6.92 8.74
C MET A 175 -6.06 7.41 9.37
N ASP A 176 -6.02 7.57 10.67
CA ASP A 176 -7.02 8.27 11.45
C ASP A 176 -6.52 9.68 11.82
N LYS A 177 -7.46 10.56 12.26
CA LYS A 177 -7.19 11.99 12.59
C LYS A 177 -6.10 12.19 13.66
N LYS A 178 -5.80 11.16 14.46
CA LYS A 178 -4.80 11.21 15.55
C LYS A 178 -3.35 11.04 15.09
N GLN A 179 -3.08 10.72 13.83
CA GLN A 179 -1.77 10.22 13.38
C GLN A 179 -0.95 11.21 12.54
N ASP A 180 -1.23 12.51 12.63
CA ASP A 180 -0.40 13.54 11.96
C ASP A 180 1.07 13.57 12.42
N SER A 181 1.40 12.87 13.52
CA SER A 181 2.75 12.81 14.11
C SER A 181 3.59 11.63 13.62
N VAL A 182 2.99 10.60 13.03
CA VAL A 182 3.70 9.37 12.66
C VAL A 182 4.29 9.46 11.26
N SER A 183 5.54 9.04 11.13
CA SER A 183 6.23 8.95 9.84
C SER A 183 6.11 7.53 9.27
N CYS A 184 5.45 7.40 8.13
CA CYS A 184 5.38 6.13 7.38
C CYS A 184 6.79 5.62 7.02
N ILE A 185 7.70 6.55 6.72
CA ILE A 185 9.07 6.26 6.29
C ILE A 185 9.84 5.51 7.38
N ASN A 186 9.68 5.88 8.65
CA ASN A 186 10.45 5.26 9.73
C ASN A 186 10.25 3.74 9.84
N CYS A 187 9.07 3.24 9.46
CA CYS A 187 8.77 1.82 9.45
C CYS A 187 8.95 1.19 8.07
N HIS A 188 8.39 1.82 7.02
CA HIS A 188 8.34 1.23 5.68
C HIS A 188 9.59 1.49 4.82
N MET A 189 10.40 2.47 5.19
CA MET A 189 11.68 2.80 4.56
C MET A 189 12.76 3.00 5.65
N PRO A 190 13.06 1.96 6.46
CA PRO A 190 14.00 2.10 7.56
C PRO A 190 15.39 2.50 7.07
N GLU A 191 16.16 3.15 7.95
CA GLU A 191 17.57 3.39 7.69
C GLU A 191 18.31 2.06 7.66
N VAL A 192 19.04 1.83 6.57
CA VAL A 192 19.86 0.65 6.37
C VAL A 192 21.33 1.04 6.19
N SER A 193 22.24 0.14 6.57
CA SER A 193 23.69 0.39 6.51
C SER A 193 24.18 0.51 5.07
N GLY A 194 25.21 1.31 4.89
CA GLY A 194 25.87 1.59 3.63
C GLY A 194 25.32 2.85 2.97
N GLY A 195 26.18 3.56 2.25
CA GLY A 195 25.78 4.69 1.42
C GLY A 195 24.91 4.20 0.26
N ALA A 196 23.99 5.05 -0.17
CA ALA A 196 23.14 4.75 -1.32
C ALA A 196 23.93 4.74 -2.63
N GLU A 197 25.00 5.53 -2.70
CA GLU A 197 25.66 5.91 -3.95
C GLU A 197 27.18 5.83 -3.88
N LYS A 198 27.78 5.29 -4.93
CA LYS A 198 29.24 5.34 -5.14
C LYS A 198 29.74 6.77 -5.42
N MET A 199 28.85 7.63 -5.93
CA MET A 199 29.17 8.98 -6.38
C MET A 199 28.78 10.07 -5.38
N ASP A 200 28.37 9.70 -4.18
CA ASP A 200 28.08 10.67 -3.12
C ASP A 200 29.31 11.55 -2.85
N LYS A 201 29.16 12.86 -3.00
CA LYS A 201 30.20 13.84 -2.64
C LYS A 201 30.48 13.81 -1.13
N ARG A 202 29.59 13.24 -0.36
CA ARG A 202 29.71 13.04 1.09
C ARG A 202 29.47 11.58 1.42
N ALA A 203 30.44 10.97 2.11
CA ALA A 203 30.24 9.63 2.64
C ALA A 203 29.05 9.60 3.60
N ARG A 204 28.07 8.75 3.32
CA ARG A 204 26.93 8.48 4.19
C ARG A 204 26.96 7.02 4.62
N GLY A 205 26.95 6.80 5.95
CA GLY A 205 26.97 5.44 6.50
C GLY A 205 25.64 4.69 6.39
N GLN A 206 24.56 5.39 6.07
CA GLN A 206 23.20 4.87 6.00
C GLN A 206 22.37 5.58 4.92
N HIS A 207 21.33 4.89 4.46
CA HIS A 207 20.30 5.46 3.59
C HIS A 207 18.92 4.91 3.95
N ALA A 208 17.85 5.60 3.55
CA ALA A 208 16.50 5.07 3.66
C ALA A 208 16.29 3.94 2.64
N SER A 209 15.88 2.76 3.09
CA SER A 209 15.58 1.65 2.19
C SER A 209 14.41 1.98 1.26
N HIS A 210 14.58 1.71 -0.03
CA HIS A 210 13.53 1.86 -1.05
C HIS A 210 12.82 0.53 -1.38
N LYS A 211 12.97 -0.49 -0.53
CA LYS A 211 12.21 -1.74 -0.62
C LYS A 211 10.73 -1.56 -0.26
N PHE A 212 10.39 -0.49 0.45
CA PHE A 212 9.03 -0.21 0.92
C PHE A 212 8.42 -1.42 1.64
N LEU A 213 9.07 -1.83 2.73
CA LEU A 213 8.66 -3.00 3.51
C LEU A 213 7.17 -2.97 3.85
N GLY A 214 6.52 -4.11 3.73
CA GLY A 214 5.08 -4.19 3.95
C GLY A 214 4.59 -5.62 4.12
N ILE A 215 3.33 -5.86 3.78
CA ILE A 215 2.68 -7.16 3.98
C ILE A 215 3.34 -8.31 3.19
N HIS A 216 4.02 -8.00 2.10
CA HIS A 216 4.75 -8.98 1.29
C HIS A 216 6.09 -9.41 1.92
N ASP A 217 6.66 -8.60 2.81
CA ASP A 217 7.87 -8.93 3.55
C ASP A 217 7.52 -9.79 4.77
N VAL A 218 8.07 -11.01 4.81
CA VAL A 218 7.72 -12.02 5.82
C VAL A 218 8.13 -11.59 7.22
N GLU A 219 9.33 -11.02 7.37
CA GLU A 219 9.82 -10.62 8.69
C GLU A 219 9.15 -9.33 9.15
N PHE A 220 8.97 -8.38 8.26
CA PHE A 220 8.31 -7.12 8.59
C PHE A 220 6.86 -7.32 9.05
N ARG A 221 6.08 -8.16 8.34
CA ARG A 221 4.67 -8.39 8.71
C ARG A 221 4.49 -9.06 10.08
N LYS A 222 5.50 -9.78 10.60
CA LYS A 222 5.50 -10.37 11.94
C LYS A 222 5.57 -9.32 13.06
N THR A 223 6.04 -8.12 12.78
CA THR A 223 6.32 -7.08 13.78
C THR A 223 5.09 -6.27 14.18
N GLY A 224 4.06 -6.21 13.33
CA GLY A 224 2.93 -5.30 13.48
C GLY A 224 1.94 -5.65 14.57
N MET A 225 1.88 -6.90 15.00
CA MET A 225 0.89 -7.40 15.95
C MET A 225 1.53 -8.22 17.06
N ASP A 226 0.96 -8.14 18.28
CA ASP A 226 1.20 -9.10 19.34
C ASP A 226 -0.08 -9.87 19.65
N ILE A 227 0.05 -11.13 20.07
CA ILE A 227 -1.03 -12.03 20.47
C ILE A 227 -0.75 -12.50 21.88
N ASN A 228 -1.72 -12.30 22.79
CA ASN A 228 -1.69 -12.85 24.14
C ASN A 228 -2.90 -13.76 24.34
N ILE A 229 -2.70 -14.84 25.07
CA ILE A 229 -3.71 -15.87 25.32
C ILE A 229 -3.93 -15.95 26.84
N THR A 230 -5.19 -15.94 27.26
CA THR A 230 -5.58 -16.32 28.62
C THR A 230 -6.73 -17.31 28.56
N VAL A 231 -6.72 -18.26 29.49
CA VAL A 231 -7.75 -19.28 29.63
C VAL A 231 -8.40 -19.14 30.99
N GLU A 232 -9.71 -19.05 31.03
CA GLU A 232 -10.53 -18.99 32.23
C GLU A 232 -11.69 -19.98 32.12
N ASP A 233 -11.67 -21.05 32.88
CA ASP A 233 -12.62 -22.17 32.79
C ASP A 233 -12.72 -22.74 31.35
N LYS A 234 -13.86 -22.50 30.69
CA LYS A 234 -14.13 -22.92 29.32
C LYS A 234 -14.03 -21.77 28.33
N LYS A 235 -13.40 -20.65 28.73
CA LYS A 235 -13.23 -19.48 27.85
C LYS A 235 -11.77 -19.30 27.49
N LEU A 236 -11.53 -19.26 26.21
CA LEU A 236 -10.27 -18.85 25.63
C LEU A 236 -10.38 -17.39 25.21
N ASN A 237 -9.59 -16.52 25.84
CA ASN A 237 -9.50 -15.12 25.49
C ASN A 237 -8.21 -14.89 24.67
N VAL A 238 -8.36 -14.35 23.47
CA VAL A 238 -7.26 -13.98 22.57
C VAL A 238 -7.22 -12.45 22.48
N MET A 239 -6.18 -11.85 23.03
CA MET A 239 -5.95 -10.42 22.93
C MET A 239 -5.00 -10.15 21.75
N LEU A 240 -5.49 -9.38 20.78
CA LEU A 240 -4.70 -8.84 19.68
C LEU A 240 -4.30 -7.41 20.01
N LYS A 241 -3.00 -7.13 20.03
CA LYS A 241 -2.45 -5.78 20.18
C LYS A 241 -1.87 -5.29 18.89
N ASN A 242 -2.48 -4.27 18.30
CA ASN A 242 -1.98 -3.61 17.10
C ASN A 242 -0.92 -2.58 17.49
N LYS A 243 0.32 -2.78 17.06
CA LYS A 243 1.46 -1.86 17.27
C LYS A 243 1.66 -0.88 16.11
N MET A 244 0.89 -1.07 15.03
CA MET A 244 1.00 -0.23 13.84
C MET A 244 0.29 1.10 14.04
N ALA A 245 0.80 2.14 13.41
CA ALA A 245 0.19 3.46 13.36
C ALA A 245 -1.03 3.55 12.40
N HIS A 246 -1.58 2.43 11.99
CA HIS A 246 -2.75 2.32 11.13
C HIS A 246 -3.58 1.09 11.53
N PRO A 247 -4.87 1.03 11.17
CA PRO A 247 -5.70 -0.13 11.43
C PRO A 247 -5.12 -1.41 10.84
N LEU A 248 -5.48 -2.56 11.42
CA LEU A 248 -5.03 -3.87 10.95
C LEU A 248 -5.42 -4.12 9.49
N ILE A 249 -6.64 -3.75 9.10
CA ILE A 249 -7.12 -3.78 7.71
C ILE A 249 -7.22 -2.36 7.18
N VAL A 250 -6.52 -2.09 6.07
CA VAL A 250 -6.54 -0.79 5.36
C VAL A 250 -7.07 -0.91 3.93
N GLN A 251 -7.06 -2.11 3.34
CA GLN A 251 -7.43 -2.34 1.94
C GLN A 251 -8.60 -3.30 1.81
N PRO A 252 -9.53 -3.07 0.87
CA PRO A 252 -10.76 -3.85 0.73
C PRO A 252 -10.57 -5.27 0.21
N ALA A 253 -9.57 -5.50 -0.66
CA ALA A 253 -9.34 -6.80 -1.27
C ALA A 253 -8.74 -7.84 -0.30
N ARG A 254 -8.18 -7.39 0.83
CA ARG A 254 -7.49 -8.25 1.80
C ARG A 254 -8.41 -8.68 2.93
N ALA A 255 -8.12 -9.87 3.46
CA ALA A 255 -8.61 -10.31 4.77
C ALA A 255 -7.45 -10.69 5.67
N LYS A 256 -7.62 -10.51 6.98
CA LYS A 256 -6.78 -11.09 8.02
C LYS A 256 -7.65 -11.84 8.98
N PHE A 257 -7.18 -12.96 9.49
CA PHE A 257 -8.01 -13.80 10.34
C PHE A 257 -7.20 -14.61 11.33
N LEU A 258 -7.85 -14.99 12.41
CA LEU A 258 -7.30 -15.94 13.36
C LEU A 258 -7.60 -17.37 12.91
N LYS A 259 -6.60 -18.23 13.00
CA LYS A 259 -6.75 -19.66 13.04
C LYS A 259 -6.37 -20.14 14.43
N ILE A 260 -7.31 -20.73 15.14
CA ILE A 260 -7.12 -21.22 16.49
C ILE A 260 -7.40 -22.72 16.51
N GLU A 261 -6.47 -23.48 17.03
CA GLU A 261 -6.57 -24.92 17.17
C GLU A 261 -6.18 -25.33 18.61
N ILE A 262 -7.02 -26.17 19.22
CA ILE A 262 -6.72 -26.80 20.51
C ILE A 262 -6.48 -28.28 20.23
N SER A 263 -5.33 -28.78 20.66
CA SER A 263 -4.94 -30.16 20.47
C SER A 263 -4.67 -30.84 21.82
N ARG A 264 -5.13 -32.08 21.93
CA ARG A 264 -4.85 -33.01 23.04
C ARG A 264 -4.18 -34.24 22.47
N THR A 265 -3.00 -34.57 22.97
CA THR A 265 -2.20 -35.71 22.50
C THR A 265 -2.08 -35.70 20.95
N GLU A 266 -1.70 -34.53 20.41
CA GLU A 266 -1.53 -34.25 18.96
C GLU A 266 -2.82 -34.29 18.13
N LYS A 267 -3.96 -34.62 18.71
CA LYS A 267 -5.25 -34.63 18.01
C LYS A 267 -5.97 -33.30 18.23
N VAL A 268 -6.40 -32.64 17.16
CA VAL A 268 -7.22 -31.41 17.23
C VAL A 268 -8.59 -31.79 17.83
N ILE A 269 -8.95 -31.17 18.97
CA ILE A 269 -10.20 -31.36 19.67
C ILE A 269 -11.16 -30.16 19.52
N TRP A 270 -10.66 -29.02 19.10
CA TRP A 270 -11.45 -27.83 18.86
C TRP A 270 -10.73 -26.86 17.91
N LYS A 271 -11.49 -26.11 17.11
CA LYS A 271 -11.03 -25.04 16.24
C LYS A 271 -12.09 -23.95 16.12
N ASN A 272 -11.69 -22.72 15.81
CA ASN A 272 -12.59 -21.58 15.76
C ASN A 272 -13.43 -21.50 14.47
N TYR A 273 -13.12 -22.27 13.45
CA TYR A 273 -13.93 -22.46 12.23
C TYR A 273 -13.66 -23.82 11.59
N GLU A 274 -14.59 -24.30 10.78
CA GLU A 274 -14.49 -25.65 10.18
C GLU A 274 -13.88 -25.64 8.78
N LYS A 275 -14.36 -24.77 7.89
CA LYS A 275 -13.98 -24.74 6.47
C LYS A 275 -13.34 -23.42 6.08
N GLU A 276 -14.06 -22.33 6.30
CA GLU A 276 -13.67 -21.02 5.81
C GLU A 276 -13.43 -20.05 6.97
N PRO A 277 -12.37 -19.24 6.92
CA PRO A 277 -12.05 -18.30 8.02
C PRO A 277 -13.17 -17.32 8.35
N ASN A 278 -14.04 -16.98 7.39
CA ASN A 278 -15.14 -16.04 7.60
C ASN A 278 -16.32 -16.63 8.38
N GLU A 279 -16.30 -17.91 8.72
CA GLU A 279 -17.24 -18.52 9.67
C GLU A 279 -17.05 -17.94 11.07
N ASP A 280 -15.81 -17.64 11.47
CA ASP A 280 -15.48 -16.90 12.69
C ASP A 280 -15.62 -15.40 12.48
N LYS A 281 -16.82 -14.87 12.68
CA LYS A 281 -17.12 -13.45 12.46
C LYS A 281 -16.29 -12.49 13.34
N GLN A 282 -15.92 -12.88 14.55
CA GLN A 282 -15.13 -12.03 15.43
C GLN A 282 -13.63 -12.03 15.07
N GLY A 283 -13.10 -13.18 14.66
CA GLY A 283 -11.70 -13.37 14.29
C GLY A 283 -11.39 -13.13 12.82
N TYR A 284 -12.38 -12.77 12.00
CA TYR A 284 -12.21 -12.43 10.58
C TYR A 284 -12.24 -10.93 10.36
N PHE A 285 -11.11 -10.33 10.03
CA PHE A 285 -10.91 -8.89 9.84
C PHE A 285 -10.91 -8.56 8.35
N ALA A 286 -11.92 -7.84 7.91
CA ALA A 286 -12.10 -7.45 6.51
C ALA A 286 -13.08 -6.29 6.40
N TYR A 287 -13.11 -5.65 5.23
CA TYR A 287 -14.21 -4.80 4.78
C TYR A 287 -15.30 -5.66 4.14
N SER A 288 -16.56 -5.35 4.48
CA SER A 288 -17.76 -5.80 3.78
C SER A 288 -18.51 -4.58 3.25
N TYR A 289 -19.02 -4.67 2.04
CA TYR A 289 -19.66 -3.55 1.35
C TYR A 289 -21.07 -3.91 0.94
N THR A 290 -21.94 -2.90 0.92
CA THR A 290 -23.29 -3.02 0.37
C THR A 290 -23.60 -1.90 -0.60
N GLN A 291 -24.38 -2.23 -1.63
CA GLN A 291 -25.03 -1.26 -2.51
C GLN A 291 -26.53 -1.55 -2.45
N ASP A 292 -27.32 -0.54 -2.06
CA ASP A 292 -28.78 -0.68 -1.89
C ASP A 292 -29.18 -1.91 -1.02
N LYS A 293 -28.43 -2.07 0.10
CA LYS A 293 -28.58 -3.19 1.07
C LYS A 293 -28.19 -4.57 0.55
N LYS A 294 -27.74 -4.70 -0.69
CA LYS A 294 -27.20 -5.95 -1.24
C LYS A 294 -25.68 -5.96 -1.09
N GLU A 295 -25.13 -7.09 -0.71
CA GLU A 295 -23.69 -7.27 -0.60
C GLU A 295 -23.03 -7.10 -1.98
N VAL A 296 -21.91 -6.35 -2.00
CA VAL A 296 -21.06 -6.17 -3.18
C VAL A 296 -19.61 -6.43 -2.78
N ILE A 297 -18.88 -7.11 -3.63
CA ILE A 297 -17.50 -7.50 -3.36
C ILE A 297 -16.54 -6.37 -3.68
N ILE A 298 -16.77 -5.67 -4.78
CA ILE A 298 -15.94 -4.57 -5.24
C ILE A 298 -16.60 -3.25 -4.83
N PRO A 299 -15.88 -2.38 -4.09
CA PRO A 299 -16.49 -1.21 -3.46
C PRO A 299 -16.69 0.00 -4.38
N ALA A 300 -16.48 -0.12 -5.70
CA ALA A 300 -16.53 1.03 -6.62
C ALA A 300 -17.84 1.81 -6.51
N HIS A 301 -18.97 1.13 -6.38
CA HIS A 301 -20.32 1.70 -6.29
C HIS A 301 -21.02 1.43 -4.96
N ALA A 302 -20.28 0.98 -3.96
CA ALA A 302 -20.84 0.71 -2.63
C ALA A 302 -21.45 1.97 -2.01
N THR A 303 -22.58 1.81 -1.33
CA THR A 303 -23.27 2.90 -0.61
C THR A 303 -23.03 2.84 0.91
N ALA A 304 -22.56 1.68 1.40
CA ALA A 304 -22.16 1.51 2.80
C ALA A 304 -21.06 0.46 2.94
N ASN A 305 -20.34 0.53 4.06
CA ASN A 305 -19.38 -0.48 4.47
C ASN A 305 -19.51 -0.81 5.96
N ILE A 306 -19.10 -2.02 6.28
CA ILE A 306 -18.83 -2.46 7.66
C ILE A 306 -17.39 -2.97 7.66
N VAL A 307 -16.65 -2.63 8.70
CA VAL A 307 -15.28 -3.13 8.87
C VAL A 307 -15.12 -3.77 10.24
N ASN A 308 -14.72 -5.04 10.26
CA ASN A 308 -14.18 -5.64 11.47
C ASN A 308 -12.67 -5.39 11.47
N ASN A 309 -12.19 -4.66 12.48
CA ASN A 309 -10.80 -4.22 12.52
C ASN A 309 -10.22 -4.23 13.94
N VAL A 310 -8.91 -4.08 14.03
CA VAL A 310 -8.18 -3.66 15.24
C VAL A 310 -7.57 -2.31 14.90
N GLU A 311 -8.03 -1.26 15.57
CA GLU A 311 -7.61 0.11 15.28
C GLU A 311 -6.11 0.32 15.59
N ALA A 312 -5.54 1.41 15.07
CA ALA A 312 -4.15 1.76 15.29
C ALA A 312 -3.81 1.84 16.78
N GLU A 313 -2.67 1.28 17.17
CA GLU A 313 -2.13 1.34 18.54
C GLU A 313 -3.15 0.91 19.62
N SER A 314 -4.08 0.02 19.26
CA SER A 314 -5.14 -0.47 20.16
C SER A 314 -5.07 -1.97 20.36
N SER A 315 -5.86 -2.44 21.33
CA SER A 315 -6.04 -3.87 21.59
C SER A 315 -7.51 -4.27 21.43
N LYS A 316 -7.74 -5.51 21.00
CA LYS A 316 -9.06 -6.14 20.90
C LYS A 316 -8.99 -7.52 21.53
N VAL A 317 -9.92 -7.81 22.43
CA VAL A 317 -10.08 -9.13 23.05
C VAL A 317 -11.20 -9.87 22.34
N LEU A 318 -10.94 -11.10 21.96
CA LEU A 318 -11.87 -12.04 21.35
C LEU A 318 -12.04 -13.22 22.30
N SER A 319 -13.27 -13.58 22.62
CA SER A 319 -13.58 -14.66 23.57
C SER A 319 -14.26 -15.81 22.85
N TYR A 320 -13.75 -17.02 23.08
CA TYR A 320 -14.26 -18.26 22.49
C TYR A 320 -14.66 -19.23 23.57
N ASP A 321 -15.82 -19.86 23.41
CA ASP A 321 -16.21 -21.00 24.24
C ASP A 321 -15.48 -22.25 23.73
N THR A 322 -14.80 -22.94 24.63
CA THR A 322 -13.99 -24.10 24.31
C THR A 322 -14.39 -25.31 25.18
N PRO A 323 -14.02 -26.53 24.78
CA PRO A 323 -14.08 -27.67 25.71
C PRO A 323 -13.25 -27.40 26.98
N SER A 324 -13.55 -28.13 28.05
CA SER A 324 -12.72 -28.08 29.25
C SER A 324 -11.30 -28.50 28.90
N LEU A 325 -10.34 -27.61 29.15
CA LEU A 325 -8.93 -27.88 28.92
C LEU A 325 -8.36 -28.79 30.00
N GLN A 326 -7.38 -29.56 29.63
CA GLN A 326 -6.62 -30.45 30.52
C GLN A 326 -5.15 -30.09 30.48
N LYS A 327 -4.45 -30.42 31.55
CA LYS A 327 -2.99 -30.26 31.58
C LYS A 327 -2.34 -30.94 30.39
N GLY A 328 -1.48 -30.21 29.68
CA GLY A 328 -0.81 -30.65 28.47
C GLY A 328 -1.55 -30.36 27.17
N ASP A 329 -2.79 -29.83 27.21
CA ASP A 329 -3.45 -29.35 25.99
C ASP A 329 -2.65 -28.20 25.37
N SER A 330 -2.48 -28.23 24.06
CA SER A 330 -1.78 -27.20 23.29
C SER A 330 -2.79 -26.32 22.57
N ILE A 331 -2.69 -25.02 22.78
CA ILE A 331 -3.50 -23.99 22.10
C ILE A 331 -2.58 -23.25 21.14
N ARG A 332 -2.86 -23.37 19.85
CA ARG A 332 -2.14 -22.67 18.78
C ARG A 332 -3.02 -21.54 18.25
N VAL A 333 -2.54 -20.32 18.27
CA VAL A 333 -3.23 -19.15 17.74
C VAL A 333 -2.34 -18.49 16.70
N GLY A 334 -2.77 -18.55 15.44
CA GLY A 334 -2.11 -17.92 14.31
C GLY A 334 -2.94 -16.78 13.73
N LEU A 335 -2.33 -15.63 13.49
CA LEU A 335 -2.89 -14.55 12.69
C LEU A 335 -2.37 -14.68 11.27
N TYR A 336 -3.28 -14.80 10.33
CA TYR A 336 -2.99 -14.97 8.90
C TYR A 336 -3.48 -13.79 8.07
N VAL A 337 -2.92 -13.63 6.87
CA VAL A 337 -3.43 -12.73 5.84
C VAL A 337 -3.70 -13.48 4.55
N GLN A 338 -4.80 -13.15 3.89
CA GLN A 338 -5.04 -13.39 2.47
C GLN A 338 -4.88 -12.05 1.74
N LEU A 339 -4.00 -12.00 0.75
CA LEU A 339 -3.74 -10.79 -0.04
C LEU A 339 -4.91 -10.47 -0.97
N ALA A 340 -5.64 -11.50 -1.40
CA ALA A 340 -6.94 -11.41 -2.04
C ALA A 340 -7.93 -12.32 -1.31
N LYS A 341 -9.04 -11.75 -0.81
CA LYS A 341 -10.14 -12.53 -0.21
C LYS A 341 -10.70 -13.50 -1.24
N SER A 342 -11.13 -14.69 -0.81
CA SER A 342 -11.66 -15.72 -1.70
C SER A 342 -12.84 -15.24 -2.55
N ASP A 343 -13.74 -14.43 -2.01
CA ASP A 343 -14.86 -13.83 -2.72
C ASP A 343 -14.40 -12.80 -3.77
N CYS A 344 -13.44 -11.95 -3.42
CA CYS A 344 -12.85 -10.99 -4.35
C CYS A 344 -12.14 -11.71 -5.51
N ALA A 345 -11.31 -12.72 -5.19
CA ALA A 345 -10.60 -13.50 -6.19
C ALA A 345 -11.56 -14.16 -7.21
N LYS A 346 -12.70 -14.70 -6.75
CA LYS A 346 -13.73 -15.26 -7.62
C LYS A 346 -14.34 -14.23 -8.57
N VAL A 347 -14.66 -13.04 -8.07
CA VAL A 347 -15.30 -11.97 -8.87
C VAL A 347 -14.38 -11.42 -9.94
N ILE A 348 -13.08 -11.34 -9.67
CA ILE A 348 -12.09 -10.82 -10.62
C ILE A 348 -11.36 -11.94 -11.40
N GLU A 349 -11.83 -13.21 -11.27
CA GLU A 349 -11.25 -14.37 -11.93
C GLU A 349 -9.74 -14.51 -11.70
N LEU A 350 -9.31 -14.25 -10.44
CA LEU A 350 -7.91 -14.29 -10.05
C LEU A 350 -7.44 -15.74 -9.88
N ASP A 351 -6.60 -16.20 -10.79
CA ASP A 351 -5.92 -17.50 -10.73
C ASP A 351 -4.47 -17.32 -10.25
N ASP A 352 -4.32 -16.87 -9.00
CA ASP A 352 -3.02 -16.72 -8.34
C ASP A 352 -3.11 -17.26 -6.91
N SER A 353 -2.60 -18.48 -6.72
CA SER A 353 -2.63 -19.15 -5.42
C SER A 353 -1.80 -18.43 -4.36
N ASP A 354 -0.76 -17.68 -4.74
CA ASP A 354 0.09 -16.96 -3.78
C ASP A 354 -0.63 -15.74 -3.19
N LEU A 355 -1.59 -15.18 -3.92
CA LEU A 355 -2.43 -14.09 -3.44
C LEU A 355 -3.61 -14.57 -2.59
N THR A 356 -4.12 -15.77 -2.87
CA THR A 356 -5.33 -16.30 -2.20
C THR A 356 -5.03 -17.20 -1.01
N LYS A 357 -3.86 -17.88 -1.00
CA LYS A 357 -3.49 -18.73 0.14
C LYS A 357 -3.24 -17.93 1.42
N PRO A 358 -3.63 -18.48 2.58
CA PRO A 358 -3.28 -17.88 3.87
C PRO A 358 -1.77 -17.81 4.09
N GLN A 359 -1.28 -16.64 4.48
CA GLN A 359 0.12 -16.40 4.81
C GLN A 359 0.23 -16.00 6.29
N LEU A 360 1.09 -16.68 7.03
CA LEU A 360 1.26 -16.42 8.46
C LEU A 360 1.85 -15.04 8.73
N MET A 361 1.22 -14.28 9.62
CA MET A 361 1.72 -13.01 10.14
C MET A 361 2.37 -13.19 11.53
N LYS A 362 1.68 -13.88 12.43
CA LYS A 362 2.11 -14.09 13.82
C LYS A 362 1.53 -15.38 14.35
N GLU A 363 2.27 -16.12 15.14
CA GLU A 363 1.80 -17.32 15.84
C GLU A 363 2.27 -17.32 17.28
N VAL A 364 1.41 -17.81 18.15
CA VAL A 364 1.72 -18.10 19.56
C VAL A 364 1.16 -19.48 19.90
N VAL A 365 1.95 -20.24 20.66
CA VAL A 365 1.53 -21.53 21.21
C VAL A 365 1.53 -21.42 22.72
N PHE A 366 0.43 -21.83 23.33
CA PHE A 366 0.24 -21.89 24.78
C PHE A 366 -0.01 -23.35 25.19
N ILE A 367 0.64 -23.81 26.25
CA ILE A 367 0.43 -25.15 26.82
C ILE A 367 -0.31 -24.96 28.15
N GLN A 368 -1.44 -25.66 28.31
CA GLN A 368 -2.20 -25.65 29.53
C GLN A 368 -1.44 -26.36 30.65
N ASP A 369 -1.23 -25.69 31.78
CA ASP A 369 -0.55 -26.22 32.97
C ASP A 369 -1.42 -27.21 33.75
#